data_6ec5b72e682e80578c07eff48fe35bd2
#
_entry.id   6ec5b72e682e80578c07eff48fe35bd2
#
_cell.length_a   1.000
_cell.length_b   1.000
_cell.length_c   1.000
_cell.angle_alpha   90.00
_cell.angle_beta   90.00
_cell.angle_gamma   90.00
#
_symmetry.space_group_name_H-M   'P 1'
#
loop_
_entity.id
_entity.type
_entity.pdbx_description
1 polymer ?
#
loop_
_entity_poly.entity_id
_entity_poly.type
_entity_poly.pdbx_seq_one_letter_code
_entity_poly.pdbx_strand_id
1 'polypeptide(L)'
;RLVGSEMCIRDRMIQIDDTLVSLDVLESKFICDLSHCKGICCVEGDSGAPLLEEEVAELEKALPVIWDDLSPEAQDIIDKQGVSYVDVEGDLVTSIVNNKDCVFTCYDADGTCKCAVEKAYRAGKLSFYKPVSCHLYPIRVTEYDTFSAVNYHRWEICKAAEVLGKKIGMPVYKYLKEPLIRRFGTDWYDSLEEVAIEWEKQNNK
;
A
#
# COMPACT_ATOMS: atom_id res chain seq x y z
N ARG A 1 -28.59 0.42 -13.76
CA ARG A 1 -29.66 -0.15 -12.91
C ARG A 1 -28.95 -0.89 -11.78
N LEU A 2 -28.64 -0.15 -10.72
CA LEU A 2 -28.10 -0.73 -9.49
C LEU A 2 -29.15 -1.72 -8.96
N VAL A 3 -28.84 -3.00 -9.09
CA VAL A 3 -29.58 -4.04 -8.38
C VAL A 3 -29.19 -3.91 -6.92
N GLY A 4 -30.19 -3.73 -6.04
CA GLY A 4 -30.02 -3.42 -4.64
C GLY A 4 -28.94 -4.25 -3.98
N SER A 5 -27.88 -3.61 -3.57
CA SER A 5 -26.97 -4.16 -2.59
C SER A 5 -27.76 -4.28 -1.28
N GLU A 6 -28.19 -5.46 -0.92
CA GLU A 6 -28.54 -5.73 0.46
C GLU A 6 -27.29 -5.54 1.30
N MET A 7 -27.17 -4.34 1.85
CA MET A 7 -26.07 -3.98 2.75
C MET A 7 -26.27 -4.79 4.02
N CYS A 8 -25.57 -5.91 4.12
CA CYS A 8 -25.51 -6.71 5.32
C CYS A 8 -24.70 -5.93 6.37
N ILE A 9 -25.37 -5.10 7.15
CA ILE A 9 -24.81 -4.29 8.25
C ILE A 9 -24.08 -5.17 9.30
N ARG A 10 -24.26 -6.48 9.26
CA ARG A 10 -23.60 -7.42 10.18
C ARG A 10 -22.09 -7.57 9.95
N ASP A 11 -21.59 -7.38 8.75
CA ASP A 11 -20.22 -7.78 8.40
C ASP A 11 -19.27 -6.60 8.10
N ARG A 12 -19.77 -5.36 8.16
CA ARG A 12 -18.97 -4.13 7.89
C ARG A 12 -18.19 -4.18 6.56
N MET A 13 -18.77 -4.81 5.54
CA MET A 13 -18.19 -4.98 4.22
C MET A 13 -19.15 -4.46 3.15
N ILE A 14 -18.58 -3.94 2.07
CA ILE A 14 -19.29 -3.46 0.88
C ILE A 14 -18.75 -4.24 -0.30
N GLN A 15 -19.64 -4.70 -1.17
CA GLN A 15 -19.23 -5.33 -2.42
C GLN A 15 -19.21 -4.29 -3.55
N ILE A 16 -18.09 -4.22 -4.25
CA ILE A 16 -17.90 -3.46 -5.49
C ILE A 16 -17.31 -4.45 -6.50
N ASP A 17 -18.07 -4.77 -7.55
CA ASP A 17 -17.72 -5.81 -8.53
C ASP A 17 -17.34 -7.13 -7.81
N ASP A 18 -16.13 -7.61 -8.02
CA ASP A 18 -15.53 -8.79 -7.41
C ASP A 18 -14.70 -8.48 -6.16
N THR A 19 -14.83 -7.26 -5.60
CA THR A 19 -14.12 -6.87 -4.38
C THR A 19 -15.04 -6.72 -3.18
N LEU A 20 -14.56 -7.17 -2.01
CA LEU A 20 -15.18 -6.93 -0.70
C LEU A 20 -14.36 -5.87 0.05
N VAL A 21 -14.92 -4.69 0.21
CA VAL A 21 -14.27 -3.52 0.81
C VAL A 21 -14.75 -3.35 2.25
N SER A 22 -13.83 -3.31 3.21
CA SER A 22 -14.15 -3.01 4.61
C SER A 22 -14.65 -1.56 4.75
N LEU A 23 -15.70 -1.34 5.57
CA LEU A 23 -16.17 0.00 5.93
C LEU A 23 -15.07 0.87 6.54
N ASP A 24 -14.06 0.26 7.16
CA ASP A 24 -12.91 0.99 7.69
C ASP A 24 -12.16 1.77 6.59
N VAL A 25 -12.23 1.34 5.33
CA VAL A 25 -11.66 2.06 4.18
C VAL A 25 -12.40 3.38 3.94
N LEU A 26 -13.70 3.44 4.20
CA LEU A 26 -14.51 4.67 4.07
C LEU A 26 -14.41 5.56 5.31
N GLU A 27 -14.46 4.96 6.50
CA GLU A 27 -14.59 5.67 7.77
C GLU A 27 -13.27 6.20 8.32
N SER A 28 -12.16 5.45 8.12
CA SER A 28 -10.87 5.81 8.67
C SER A 28 -10.32 7.09 8.05
N LYS A 29 -9.75 7.95 8.89
CA LYS A 29 -9.08 9.17 8.47
C LYS A 29 -7.58 8.97 8.54
N PHE A 30 -6.88 9.31 7.46
CA PHE A 30 -5.44 9.04 7.33
C PHE A 30 -4.76 10.04 6.38
N ILE A 31 -3.61 10.52 6.77
CA ILE A 31 -2.63 11.21 5.91
C ILE A 31 -1.25 10.78 6.39
N CYS A 32 -0.44 10.18 5.52
CA CYS A 32 0.91 9.76 5.88
C CYS A 32 1.74 10.93 6.41
N ASP A 33 2.33 10.76 7.58
CA ASP A 33 3.13 11.78 8.27
C ASP A 33 4.58 11.30 8.44
N LEU A 34 5.36 11.42 7.38
CA LEU A 34 6.78 11.03 7.37
C LEU A 34 7.63 11.84 8.35
N SER A 35 7.19 13.04 8.74
CA SER A 35 7.93 13.85 9.71
C SER A 35 7.97 13.18 11.09
N HIS A 36 6.92 12.40 11.42
CA HIS A 36 6.82 11.65 12.67
C HIS A 36 7.30 10.20 12.54
N CYS A 37 6.78 9.45 11.54
CA CYS A 37 7.08 8.02 11.45
C CYS A 37 8.42 7.70 10.78
N LYS A 38 9.05 8.67 10.11
CA LYS A 38 10.34 8.49 9.43
C LYS A 38 10.40 7.33 8.43
N GLY A 39 9.25 6.91 7.88
CA GLY A 39 9.19 5.83 6.90
C GLY A 39 9.35 4.42 7.48
N ILE A 40 9.09 4.24 8.76
CA ILE A 40 9.34 3.00 9.50
C ILE A 40 8.56 1.77 8.97
N CYS A 41 7.51 1.97 8.18
CA CYS A 41 6.78 0.88 7.53
C CYS A 41 7.62 0.06 6.53
N CYS A 42 8.76 0.59 6.07
CA CYS A 42 9.73 -0.14 5.25
C CYS A 42 10.81 -0.84 6.08
N VAL A 43 10.80 -0.66 7.40
CA VAL A 43 11.86 -1.10 8.34
C VAL A 43 11.33 -2.11 9.37
N GLU A 44 10.07 -2.00 9.79
CA GLU A 44 9.48 -2.84 10.85
C GLU A 44 8.62 -3.98 10.29
N GLY A 45 8.84 -4.43 9.06
CA GLY A 45 8.16 -5.59 8.48
C GLY A 45 8.70 -6.90 9.03
N ASP A 46 7.84 -7.89 9.25
CA ASP A 46 8.17 -9.29 9.52
C ASP A 46 8.25 -10.13 8.23
N SER A 47 7.76 -9.59 7.13
CA SER A 47 7.84 -10.08 5.75
C SER A 47 8.05 -8.92 4.79
N GLY A 48 8.43 -9.21 3.53
CA GLY A 48 8.51 -8.22 2.46
C GLY A 48 7.14 -7.64 2.07
N ALA A 49 7.15 -6.59 1.26
CA ALA A 49 5.91 -6.07 0.70
C ALA A 49 5.37 -7.02 -0.38
N PRO A 50 4.05 -7.37 -0.37
CA PRO A 50 3.46 -8.19 -1.41
C PRO A 50 3.66 -7.61 -2.81
N LEU A 51 3.96 -8.48 -3.77
CA LEU A 51 4.23 -8.14 -5.17
C LEU A 51 3.25 -8.82 -6.11
N LEU A 52 2.92 -8.14 -7.19
CA LEU A 52 2.40 -8.78 -8.38
C LEU A 52 3.57 -9.38 -9.18
N GLU A 53 3.32 -10.47 -9.91
CA GLU A 53 4.37 -11.15 -10.70
C GLU A 53 5.08 -10.20 -11.68
N GLU A 54 4.32 -9.32 -12.35
CA GLU A 54 4.84 -8.32 -13.28
C GLU A 54 5.72 -7.26 -12.61
N GLU A 55 5.53 -6.99 -11.31
CA GLU A 55 6.32 -6.01 -10.57
C GLU A 55 7.75 -6.48 -10.29
N VAL A 56 7.98 -7.80 -10.25
CA VAL A 56 9.34 -8.37 -10.07
C VAL A 56 10.24 -7.92 -11.21
N ALA A 57 9.79 -8.07 -12.46
CA ALA A 57 10.56 -7.64 -13.62
C ALA A 57 10.83 -6.13 -13.64
N GLU A 58 9.90 -5.31 -13.15
CA GLU A 58 10.10 -3.85 -13.04
C GLU A 58 11.12 -3.50 -11.94
N LEU A 59 11.11 -4.22 -10.82
CA LEU A 59 12.10 -4.07 -9.77
C LEU A 59 13.51 -4.49 -10.23
N GLU A 60 13.64 -5.60 -10.95
CA GLU A 60 14.90 -6.02 -11.56
C GLU A 60 15.46 -4.98 -12.54
N LYS A 61 14.61 -4.41 -13.40
CA LYS A 61 15.00 -3.32 -14.30
C LYS A 61 15.44 -2.04 -13.58
N ALA A 62 14.92 -1.82 -12.39
CA ALA A 62 15.29 -0.66 -11.57
C ALA A 62 16.67 -0.79 -10.95
N LEU A 63 17.18 -2.01 -10.69
CA LEU A 63 18.42 -2.26 -9.96
C LEU A 63 19.62 -1.44 -10.47
N PRO A 64 19.94 -1.41 -11.79
CA PRO A 64 21.09 -0.64 -12.26
C PRO A 64 21.01 0.86 -11.96
N VAL A 65 19.80 1.38 -11.78
CA VAL A 65 19.56 2.82 -11.53
C VAL A 65 19.66 3.16 -10.04
N ILE A 66 19.30 2.21 -9.17
CA ILE A 66 19.19 2.44 -7.71
C ILE A 66 20.29 1.77 -6.90
N TRP A 67 21.18 0.99 -7.54
CA TRP A 67 22.16 0.14 -6.87
C TRP A 67 23.00 0.88 -5.82
N ASP A 68 23.50 2.05 -6.17
CA ASP A 68 24.34 2.88 -5.30
C ASP A 68 23.56 3.53 -4.14
N ASP A 69 22.22 3.54 -4.21
CA ASP A 69 21.35 4.03 -3.12
C ASP A 69 21.05 2.92 -2.09
N LEU A 70 21.34 1.64 -2.40
CA LEU A 70 21.07 0.48 -1.53
C LEU A 70 22.21 0.24 -0.54
N SER A 71 21.87 -0.31 0.63
CA SER A 71 22.90 -0.73 1.59
C SER A 71 23.71 -1.92 1.07
N PRO A 72 24.97 -2.11 1.51
CA PRO A 72 25.77 -3.29 1.15
C PRO A 72 25.07 -4.61 1.49
N GLU A 73 24.36 -4.66 2.62
CA GLU A 73 23.60 -5.82 3.06
C GLU A 73 22.42 -6.11 2.11
N ALA A 74 21.72 -5.07 1.64
CA ALA A 74 20.65 -5.22 0.66
C ALA A 74 21.18 -5.72 -0.69
N GLN A 75 22.32 -5.19 -1.15
CA GLN A 75 22.99 -5.64 -2.36
C GLN A 75 23.39 -7.14 -2.25
N ASP A 76 23.96 -7.56 -1.13
CA ASP A 76 24.34 -8.97 -0.88
C ASP A 76 23.11 -9.91 -0.88
N ILE A 77 21.99 -9.47 -0.32
CA ILE A 77 20.73 -10.24 -0.36
C ILE A 77 20.20 -10.34 -1.80
N ILE A 78 20.17 -9.23 -2.54
CA ILE A 78 19.70 -9.21 -3.94
C ILE A 78 20.58 -10.12 -4.82
N ASP A 79 21.89 -10.08 -4.65
CA ASP A 79 22.82 -10.95 -5.39
C ASP A 79 22.62 -12.44 -5.10
N LYS A 80 22.19 -12.81 -3.90
CA LYS A 80 22.00 -14.20 -3.45
C LYS A 80 20.63 -14.78 -3.76
N GLN A 81 19.56 -14.00 -3.58
CA GLN A 81 18.20 -14.51 -3.70
C GLN A 81 17.30 -13.70 -4.63
N GLY A 82 17.79 -12.57 -5.16
CA GLY A 82 16.99 -11.68 -6.02
C GLY A 82 16.19 -10.63 -5.26
N VAL A 83 15.36 -9.91 -6.01
CA VAL A 83 14.54 -8.80 -5.50
C VAL A 83 13.32 -9.23 -4.71
N SER A 84 12.96 -10.52 -4.82
CA SER A 84 11.72 -11.10 -4.24
C SER A 84 11.94 -12.52 -3.77
N TYR A 85 11.07 -13.01 -2.90
CA TYR A 85 10.99 -14.41 -2.47
C TYR A 85 9.54 -14.77 -2.16
N VAL A 86 9.28 -16.08 -2.01
CA VAL A 86 7.98 -16.56 -1.52
C VAL A 86 8.11 -16.75 -0.01
N ASP A 87 7.25 -16.09 0.74
CA ASP A 87 7.26 -16.13 2.20
C ASP A 87 6.63 -17.42 2.77
N VAL A 88 6.53 -17.51 4.09
CA VAL A 88 5.98 -18.69 4.78
C VAL A 88 4.48 -18.89 4.58
N GLU A 89 3.77 -17.85 4.18
CA GLU A 89 2.33 -17.88 3.87
C GLU A 89 2.07 -18.23 2.40
N GLY A 90 3.13 -18.26 1.58
CA GLY A 90 3.08 -18.56 0.16
C GLY A 90 2.95 -17.32 -0.72
N ASP A 91 3.06 -16.13 -0.15
CA ASP A 91 2.96 -14.86 -0.86
C ASP A 91 4.29 -14.46 -1.50
N LEU A 92 4.22 -13.95 -2.73
CA LEU A 92 5.37 -13.34 -3.39
C LEU A 92 5.60 -11.95 -2.81
N VAL A 93 6.78 -11.74 -2.20
CA VAL A 93 7.10 -10.51 -1.47
C VAL A 93 8.48 -9.97 -1.82
N THR A 94 8.74 -8.68 -1.55
CA THR A 94 10.09 -8.10 -1.71
C THR A 94 11.08 -8.78 -0.77
N SER A 95 12.34 -8.95 -1.20
CA SER A 95 13.41 -9.40 -0.33
C SER A 95 13.64 -8.44 0.83
N ILE A 96 14.07 -8.97 1.97
CA ILE A 96 14.30 -8.22 3.22
C ILE A 96 15.68 -8.49 3.79
N VAL A 97 16.25 -7.50 4.47
CA VAL A 97 17.52 -7.56 5.19
C VAL A 97 17.23 -7.87 6.66
N ASN A 98 17.95 -8.85 7.22
CA ASN A 98 17.87 -9.20 8.65
C ASN A 98 16.46 -9.51 9.16
N ASN A 99 15.59 -10.06 8.31
CA ASN A 99 14.16 -10.32 8.58
C ASN A 99 13.37 -9.07 9.01
N LYS A 100 13.73 -7.89 8.50
CA LYS A 100 13.10 -6.61 8.82
C LYS A 100 13.00 -5.68 7.63
N ASP A 101 14.14 -5.09 7.25
CA ASP A 101 14.19 -3.97 6.32
C ASP A 101 13.96 -4.44 4.89
N CYS A 102 13.07 -3.78 4.15
CA CYS A 102 12.97 -4.00 2.72
C CYS A 102 14.33 -3.71 2.04
N VAL A 103 14.77 -4.56 1.10
CA VAL A 103 16.05 -4.36 0.36
C VAL A 103 16.10 -3.04 -0.42
N PHE A 104 14.95 -2.44 -0.72
CA PHE A 104 14.86 -1.15 -1.43
C PHE A 104 14.89 0.07 -0.52
N THR A 105 15.21 -0.08 0.78
CA THR A 105 15.33 1.06 1.69
C THR A 105 16.57 1.89 1.39
N CYS A 106 16.39 3.20 1.46
CA CYS A 106 17.47 4.18 1.50
C CYS A 106 17.09 5.29 2.49
N TYR A 107 18.04 6.11 2.89
CA TYR A 107 17.80 7.13 3.91
C TYR A 107 18.17 8.52 3.43
N ASP A 108 17.32 9.49 3.75
CA ASP A 108 17.65 10.89 3.58
C ASP A 108 18.61 11.37 4.69
N ALA A 109 19.19 12.57 4.51
CA ALA A 109 20.15 13.14 5.46
C ALA A 109 19.58 13.35 6.87
N ASP A 110 18.25 13.44 7.01
CA ASP A 110 17.55 13.57 8.30
C ASP A 110 17.16 12.22 8.94
N GLY A 111 17.64 11.11 8.35
CA GLY A 111 17.34 9.74 8.80
C GLY A 111 15.95 9.22 8.42
N THR A 112 15.22 9.93 7.55
CA THR A 112 13.94 9.43 7.05
C THR A 112 14.15 8.30 6.04
N CYS A 113 13.58 7.13 6.30
CA CYS A 113 13.58 6.00 5.37
C CYS A 113 12.72 6.30 4.16
N LYS A 114 13.23 5.97 2.99
CA LYS A 114 12.59 6.12 1.68
C LYS A 114 12.74 4.82 0.88
N CYS A 115 11.89 4.66 -0.11
CA CYS A 115 12.08 3.63 -1.13
C CYS A 115 13.01 4.17 -2.23
N ALA A 116 14.11 3.49 -2.52
CA ALA A 116 15.06 3.87 -3.57
C ALA A 116 14.40 3.88 -4.97
N VAL A 117 13.47 2.95 -5.21
CA VAL A 117 12.68 2.91 -6.45
C VAL A 117 11.81 4.15 -6.58
N GLU A 118 11.05 4.52 -5.53
CA GLU A 118 10.24 5.74 -5.52
C GLU A 118 11.11 6.99 -5.69
N LYS A 119 12.26 7.04 -5.01
CA LYS A 119 13.22 8.17 -5.12
C LYS A 119 13.70 8.33 -6.57
N ALA A 120 14.06 7.24 -7.24
CA ALA A 120 14.50 7.26 -8.64
C ALA A 120 13.37 7.64 -9.61
N TYR A 121 12.14 7.16 -9.37
CA TYR A 121 10.96 7.57 -10.12
C TYR A 121 10.71 9.08 -10.01
N ARG A 122 10.72 9.63 -8.79
CA ARG A 122 10.52 11.07 -8.55
C ARG A 122 11.61 11.93 -9.15
N ALA A 123 12.81 11.37 -9.32
CA ALA A 123 13.92 12.00 -10.04
C ALA A 123 13.83 11.86 -11.58
N GLY A 124 12.78 11.23 -12.10
CA GLY A 124 12.58 11.00 -13.54
C GLY A 124 13.52 9.96 -14.16
N LYS A 125 14.17 9.12 -13.34
CA LYS A 125 15.10 8.09 -13.78
C LYS A 125 14.44 6.75 -14.08
N LEU A 126 13.23 6.52 -13.55
CA LEU A 126 12.43 5.31 -13.75
C LEU A 126 11.00 5.68 -14.14
N SER A 127 10.34 4.78 -14.87
CA SER A 127 8.90 4.84 -15.16
C SER A 127 8.05 4.09 -14.13
N PHE A 128 8.62 3.10 -13.44
CA PHE A 128 7.98 2.34 -12.38
C PHE A 128 8.08 3.08 -11.05
N TYR A 129 6.92 3.37 -10.41
CA TYR A 129 6.87 4.16 -9.17
C TYR A 129 7.36 3.37 -7.96
N LYS A 130 6.69 2.29 -7.62
CA LYS A 130 6.97 1.31 -6.56
C LYS A 130 5.90 0.22 -6.59
N PRO A 131 6.05 -0.90 -5.86
CA PRO A 131 5.01 -1.92 -5.75
C PRO A 131 3.66 -1.31 -5.35
N VAL A 132 2.58 -1.82 -5.96
CA VAL A 132 1.24 -1.29 -5.72
C VAL A 132 0.81 -1.49 -4.27
N SER A 133 1.22 -2.56 -3.63
CA SER A 133 0.97 -2.81 -2.21
C SER A 133 1.57 -1.72 -1.32
N CYS A 134 2.81 -1.28 -1.60
CA CYS A 134 3.46 -0.16 -0.91
C CYS A 134 2.76 1.19 -1.20
N HIS A 135 2.22 1.36 -2.42
CA HIS A 135 1.52 2.58 -2.80
C HIS A 135 0.14 2.67 -2.14
N LEU A 136 -0.53 1.53 -1.96
CA LEU A 136 -1.84 1.42 -1.31
C LEU A 136 -1.78 1.52 0.22
N TYR A 137 -0.61 1.27 0.84
CA TYR A 137 -0.53 1.22 2.29
C TYR A 137 -1.05 2.51 2.95
N PRO A 138 -1.92 2.45 3.95
CA PRO A 138 -2.29 1.33 4.82
C PRO A 138 -3.49 0.47 4.34
N ILE A 139 -3.95 0.60 3.12
CA ILE A 139 -4.91 -0.35 2.55
C ILE A 139 -4.14 -1.60 2.11
N ARG A 140 -4.62 -2.78 2.55
CA ARG A 140 -4.12 -4.10 2.13
C ARG A 140 -5.17 -4.81 1.30
N VAL A 141 -4.72 -5.47 0.25
CA VAL A 141 -5.54 -6.29 -0.63
C VAL A 141 -5.11 -7.74 -0.45
N THR A 142 -6.07 -8.61 -0.18
CA THR A 142 -5.85 -10.06 -0.13
C THR A 142 -6.66 -10.68 -1.26
N GLU A 143 -5.98 -11.42 -2.13
CA GLU A 143 -6.61 -12.11 -3.25
C GLU A 143 -7.16 -13.48 -2.81
N TYR A 144 -8.36 -13.80 -3.24
CA TYR A 144 -9.00 -15.11 -3.10
C TYR A 144 -9.44 -15.60 -4.48
N ASP A 145 -9.77 -16.88 -4.60
CA ASP A 145 -10.11 -17.51 -5.88
C ASP A 145 -11.26 -16.80 -6.63
N THR A 146 -12.19 -16.17 -5.92
CA THR A 146 -13.42 -15.59 -6.49
C THR A 146 -13.63 -14.12 -6.17
N PHE A 147 -12.81 -13.52 -5.33
CA PHE A 147 -12.92 -12.11 -4.95
C PHE A 147 -11.64 -11.60 -4.33
N SER A 148 -11.48 -10.27 -4.27
CA SER A 148 -10.41 -9.62 -3.52
C SER A 148 -10.98 -8.94 -2.27
N ALA A 149 -10.31 -9.07 -1.12
CA ALA A 149 -10.66 -8.36 0.11
C ALA A 149 -9.80 -7.10 0.28
N VAL A 150 -10.44 -5.95 0.44
CA VAL A 150 -9.80 -4.65 0.57
C VAL A 150 -10.00 -4.13 2.00
N ASN A 151 -8.93 -4.09 2.79
CA ASN A 151 -8.98 -3.81 4.22
C ASN A 151 -8.07 -2.64 4.60
N TYR A 152 -8.46 -1.90 5.66
CA TYR A 152 -7.61 -0.90 6.30
C TYR A 152 -6.78 -1.57 7.40
N HIS A 153 -5.46 -1.53 7.25
CA HIS A 153 -4.53 -2.08 8.23
C HIS A 153 -4.23 -1.05 9.33
N ARG A 154 -4.56 -1.40 10.58
CA ARG A 154 -4.28 -0.58 11.76
C ARG A 154 -2.94 -0.98 12.36
N TRP A 155 -1.94 -0.16 12.16
CA TRP A 155 -0.61 -0.38 12.70
C TRP A 155 -0.18 0.79 13.58
N GLU A 156 0.28 0.50 14.80
CA GLU A 156 0.62 1.54 15.78
C GLU A 156 1.66 2.56 15.27
N ILE A 157 2.57 2.12 14.40
CA ILE A 157 3.56 3.03 13.78
C ILE A 157 2.92 4.13 12.92
N CYS A 158 1.67 3.94 12.47
CA CYS A 158 0.90 4.90 11.68
C CYS A 158 0.01 5.81 12.54
N LYS A 159 0.12 5.78 13.86
CA LYS A 159 -0.75 6.55 14.76
C LYS A 159 -0.74 8.05 14.50
N ALA A 160 0.43 8.62 14.21
CA ALA A 160 0.57 10.04 13.86
C ALA A 160 -0.20 10.39 12.57
N ALA A 161 -0.18 9.49 11.57
CA ALA A 161 -0.92 9.66 10.33
C ALA A 161 -2.45 9.62 10.54
N GLU A 162 -2.94 8.76 11.44
CA GLU A 162 -4.36 8.75 11.84
C GLU A 162 -4.77 10.05 12.54
N VAL A 163 -3.93 10.55 13.46
CA VAL A 163 -4.17 11.82 14.16
C VAL A 163 -4.23 12.98 13.18
N LEU A 164 -3.27 13.05 12.25
CA LEU A 164 -3.23 14.07 11.21
C LEU A 164 -4.45 13.97 10.29
N GLY A 165 -4.80 12.75 9.85
CA GLY A 165 -5.96 12.50 9.00
C GLY A 165 -7.28 12.93 9.68
N LYS A 166 -7.45 12.64 10.96
CA LYS A 166 -8.60 13.08 11.77
C LYS A 166 -8.66 14.60 11.90
N LYS A 167 -7.52 15.25 12.16
CA LYS A 167 -7.43 16.70 12.28
C LYS A 167 -7.83 17.43 10.99
N ILE A 168 -7.47 16.87 9.83
CA ILE A 168 -7.79 17.45 8.52
C ILE A 168 -9.14 16.96 8.00
N GLY A 169 -9.67 15.85 8.55
CA GLY A 169 -10.92 15.24 8.09
C GLY A 169 -10.77 14.39 6.82
N MET A 170 -9.54 13.94 6.47
CA MET A 170 -9.25 13.25 5.22
C MET A 170 -9.55 11.75 5.30
N PRO A 171 -10.59 11.22 4.61
CA PRO A 171 -10.80 9.77 4.52
C PRO A 171 -9.64 9.08 3.81
N VAL A 172 -9.28 7.85 4.27
CA VAL A 172 -8.14 7.12 3.70
C VAL A 172 -8.35 6.81 2.22
N TYR A 173 -9.56 6.46 1.78
CA TYR A 173 -9.84 6.19 0.37
C TYR A 173 -9.65 7.43 -0.53
N LYS A 174 -9.93 8.64 -0.03
CA LYS A 174 -9.66 9.88 -0.75
C LYS A 174 -8.16 10.21 -0.80
N TYR A 175 -7.46 9.99 0.32
CA TYR A 175 -6.01 10.15 0.38
C TYR A 175 -5.29 9.20 -0.58
N LEU A 176 -5.79 7.98 -0.72
CA LEU A 176 -5.23 6.93 -1.58
C LEU A 176 -5.97 6.79 -2.93
N LYS A 177 -6.59 7.85 -3.44
CA LYS A 177 -7.31 7.83 -4.72
C LYS A 177 -6.43 7.31 -5.86
N GLU A 178 -5.24 7.86 -6.02
CA GLU A 178 -4.32 7.48 -7.11
C GLU A 178 -3.92 6.00 -7.07
N PRO A 179 -3.43 5.42 -5.94
CA PRO A 179 -3.12 4.01 -5.90
C PRO A 179 -4.33 3.09 -6.02
N LEU A 180 -5.50 3.49 -5.55
CA LEU A 180 -6.74 2.72 -5.74
C LEU A 180 -7.13 2.67 -7.22
N ILE A 181 -7.07 3.79 -7.94
CA ILE A 181 -7.29 3.84 -9.39
C ILE A 181 -6.23 2.99 -10.12
N ARG A 182 -4.96 3.07 -9.71
CA ARG A 182 -3.89 2.26 -10.30
C ARG A 182 -4.16 0.76 -10.15
N ARG A 183 -4.72 0.33 -9.01
CA ARG A 183 -4.97 -1.09 -8.71
C ARG A 183 -6.25 -1.62 -9.33
N PHE A 184 -7.35 -0.85 -9.26
CA PHE A 184 -8.69 -1.33 -9.57
C PHE A 184 -9.33 -0.63 -10.79
N GLY A 185 -8.76 0.47 -11.25
CA GLY A 185 -9.32 1.28 -12.33
C GLY A 185 -10.22 2.42 -11.84
N THR A 186 -10.51 3.34 -12.77
CA THR A 186 -11.29 4.54 -12.48
C THR A 186 -12.75 4.21 -12.16
N ASP A 187 -13.38 3.32 -12.92
CA ASP A 187 -14.80 2.96 -12.76
C ASP A 187 -15.07 2.34 -11.39
N TRP A 188 -14.15 1.49 -10.93
CA TRP A 188 -14.20 0.92 -9.58
C TRP A 188 -14.09 2.00 -8.49
N TYR A 189 -13.15 2.95 -8.67
CA TYR A 189 -12.98 4.03 -7.70
C TYR A 189 -14.22 4.95 -7.66
N ASP A 190 -14.82 5.25 -8.80
CA ASP A 190 -16.05 6.06 -8.89
C ASP A 190 -17.20 5.35 -8.16
N SER A 191 -17.33 4.02 -8.32
CA SER A 191 -18.28 3.20 -7.55
C SER A 191 -18.04 3.25 -6.04
N LEU A 192 -16.76 3.19 -5.61
CA LEU A 192 -16.40 3.34 -4.21
C LEU A 192 -16.80 4.73 -3.66
N GLU A 193 -16.58 5.78 -4.44
CA GLU A 193 -16.90 7.16 -4.05
C GLU A 193 -18.42 7.37 -3.93
N GLU A 194 -19.22 6.82 -4.85
CA GLU A 194 -20.69 6.84 -4.78
C GLU A 194 -21.20 6.15 -3.51
N VAL A 195 -20.69 4.96 -3.21
CA VAL A 195 -21.04 4.22 -1.99
C VAL A 195 -20.63 4.99 -0.73
N ALA A 196 -19.47 5.62 -0.73
CA ALA A 196 -18.99 6.41 0.40
C ALA A 196 -19.91 7.62 0.67
N ILE A 197 -20.35 8.32 -0.38
CA ILE A 197 -21.30 9.45 -0.27
C ILE A 197 -22.64 8.99 0.30
N GLU A 198 -23.15 7.86 -0.16
CA GLU A 198 -24.42 7.33 0.36
C GLU A 198 -24.32 6.88 1.80
N TRP A 199 -23.19 6.22 2.17
CA TRP A 199 -22.87 5.83 3.54
C TRP A 199 -22.82 7.05 4.49
N GLU A 200 -22.14 8.13 4.07
CA GLU A 200 -22.08 9.36 4.86
C GLU A 200 -23.47 10.00 5.09
N LYS A 201 -24.35 10.00 4.07
CA LYS A 201 -25.72 10.52 4.20
C LYS A 201 -26.57 9.72 5.19
N GLN A 202 -26.37 8.40 5.27
CA GLN A 202 -27.13 7.53 6.16
C GLN A 202 -26.68 7.64 7.63
N ASN A 203 -25.38 7.89 7.86
CA ASN A 203 -24.79 7.92 9.20
C ASN A 203 -24.68 9.33 9.81
N ASN A 204 -24.90 10.39 9.05
CA ASN A 204 -24.94 11.78 9.54
C ASN A 204 -26.38 12.27 9.82
N LYS A 205 -27.36 11.37 9.94
CA LYS A 205 -28.69 11.62 10.47
C LYS A 205 -28.73 11.22 11.94
#